data_2029b20ff855c042ceaa41e19066a7f8
#
_entry.id   2029b20ff855c042ceaa41e19066a7f8
#
_cell.length_a   1.000
_cell.length_b   1.000
_cell.length_c   1.000
_cell.angle_alpha   90.00
_cell.angle_beta   90.00
_cell.angle_gamma   90.00
#
_symmetry.space_group_name_H-M   'P 1'
#
loop_
_entity.id
_entity.type
_entity.pdbx_description
1 polymer ?
#
loop_
_entity_poly.entity_id
_entity_poly.type
_entity_poly.pdbx_seq_one_letter_code
_entity_poly.pdbx_strand_id
1 'polypeptide(L)'
;FEINDNMIQLPGGSGEIVRKRTIGAPPVNQPLPDELDGVVVIKVGDKITTDHIMPAGIHLKHRSNIPVYAKVVFECFNEAGRPTFAERASAVRDSGKAGIIVGRDSYGQGSSREHAAICPMYLGVKVVAALAIERIHSANLVNFGIVPLVFANPADYDSIGENDSLVFHSL
;
A
#
# COMPACT_ATOMS: atom_id res chain seq x y z
N PHE A 1 -30.23 9.98 32.30
CA PHE A 1 -29.64 10.52 31.06
C PHE A 1 -30.76 11.03 30.17
N GLU A 2 -30.83 12.33 29.98
CA GLU A 2 -31.65 12.89 28.92
C GLU A 2 -30.89 12.84 27.60
N ILE A 3 -31.43 12.13 26.62
CA ILE A 3 -30.86 12.06 25.28
C ILE A 3 -31.39 13.27 24.51
N ASN A 4 -30.48 14.10 24.00
CA ASN A 4 -30.87 15.24 23.14
C ASN A 4 -31.00 14.77 21.68
N ASP A 5 -32.17 14.35 21.28
CA ASP A 5 -32.48 13.88 19.92
C ASP A 5 -32.39 14.97 18.85
N ASN A 6 -32.34 16.27 19.26
CA ASN A 6 -32.14 17.37 18.31
C ASN A 6 -30.79 17.35 17.60
N MET A 7 -29.83 16.57 18.11
CA MET A 7 -28.52 16.33 17.45
C MET A 7 -28.59 15.25 16.36
N ILE A 8 -29.68 14.50 16.28
CA ILE A 8 -29.88 13.42 15.30
C ILE A 8 -30.60 14.01 14.09
N GLN A 9 -29.87 14.14 12.98
CA GLN A 9 -30.50 14.49 11.70
C GLN A 9 -30.93 13.21 10.98
N LEU A 10 -32.23 13.06 10.79
CA LEU A 10 -32.73 11.98 9.95
C LEU A 10 -32.36 12.21 8.49
N PRO A 11 -32.11 11.13 7.72
CA PRO A 11 -31.79 11.26 6.31
C PRO A 11 -32.98 11.93 5.58
N GLY A 12 -32.68 13.09 4.97
CA GLY A 12 -33.66 13.84 4.16
C GLY A 12 -33.14 13.94 2.72
N GLY A 13 -34.00 13.66 1.75
CA GLY A 13 -33.69 13.85 0.35
C GLY A 13 -33.58 12.56 -0.47
N SER A 14 -33.17 12.68 -1.72
CA SER A 14 -33.16 11.63 -2.76
C SER A 14 -32.18 10.48 -2.53
N GLY A 15 -31.42 10.49 -1.46
CA GLY A 15 -30.39 9.47 -1.22
C GLY A 15 -29.14 9.58 -2.10
N GLU A 16 -29.00 10.63 -2.89
CA GLU A 16 -27.81 10.83 -3.71
C GLU A 16 -26.62 11.26 -2.85
N ILE A 17 -25.53 10.51 -2.94
CA ILE A 17 -24.28 10.80 -2.23
C ILE A 17 -23.45 11.81 -3.02
N VAL A 18 -23.42 13.05 -2.56
CA VAL A 18 -22.56 14.10 -3.15
C VAL A 18 -21.12 13.95 -2.60
N ARG A 19 -20.19 13.51 -3.44
CA ARG A 19 -18.77 13.42 -3.08
C ARG A 19 -18.07 14.74 -3.35
N LYS A 20 -17.40 15.27 -2.33
CA LYS A 20 -16.51 16.44 -2.48
C LYS A 20 -15.21 16.03 -3.20
N ARG A 21 -14.46 17.03 -3.70
CA ARG A 21 -13.19 16.82 -4.43
C ARG A 21 -12.13 16.03 -3.64
N THR A 22 -12.20 16.04 -2.31
CA THR A 22 -11.30 15.29 -1.42
C THR A 22 -11.69 13.83 -1.22
N ILE A 23 -12.85 13.42 -1.75
CA ILE A 23 -13.35 12.03 -1.61
C ILE A 23 -13.32 11.39 -2.99
N GLY A 24 -12.39 10.46 -3.18
CA GLY A 24 -12.30 9.66 -4.40
C GLY A 24 -13.24 8.46 -4.41
N ALA A 25 -13.33 7.77 -5.54
CA ALA A 25 -13.93 6.45 -5.59
C ALA A 25 -13.10 5.48 -4.74
N PRO A 26 -13.71 4.55 -3.99
CA PRO A 26 -12.97 3.52 -3.30
C PRO A 26 -12.21 2.67 -4.31
N PRO A 27 -10.94 2.32 -4.04
CA PRO A 27 -10.21 1.42 -4.91
C PRO A 27 -10.80 0.01 -4.85
N VAL A 28 -10.77 -0.68 -5.99
CA VAL A 28 -11.18 -2.08 -6.10
C VAL A 28 -9.91 -2.91 -6.33
N ASN A 29 -9.71 -3.92 -5.49
CA ASN A 29 -8.63 -4.88 -5.68
C ASN A 29 -9.12 -6.07 -6.52
N GLN A 30 -8.20 -6.69 -7.27
CA GLN A 30 -8.48 -7.94 -7.98
C GLN A 30 -8.12 -9.13 -7.08
N PRO A 31 -8.82 -10.26 -7.20
CA PRO A 31 -8.43 -11.50 -6.52
C PRO A 31 -6.97 -11.86 -6.78
N LEU A 32 -6.35 -12.55 -5.83
CA LEU A 32 -5.02 -13.12 -6.04
C LEU A 32 -5.14 -14.31 -6.99
N PRO A 33 -4.29 -14.40 -8.01
CA PRO A 33 -4.22 -15.58 -8.85
C PRO A 33 -3.44 -16.71 -8.14
N ASP A 34 -3.60 -17.96 -8.60
CA ASP A 34 -2.83 -19.11 -8.10
C ASP A 34 -1.33 -18.99 -8.42
N GLU A 35 -1.00 -18.31 -9.50
CA GLU A 35 0.37 -17.97 -9.90
C GLU A 35 0.49 -16.47 -10.12
N LEU A 36 1.50 -15.86 -9.51
CA LEU A 36 1.74 -14.43 -9.58
C LEU A 36 3.12 -14.13 -10.13
N ASP A 37 3.18 -13.49 -11.31
CA ASP A 37 4.39 -12.91 -11.89
C ASP A 37 4.50 -11.45 -11.44
N GLY A 38 5.60 -11.12 -10.81
CA GLY A 38 5.80 -9.79 -10.26
C GLY A 38 7.21 -9.24 -10.48
N VAL A 39 7.32 -7.93 -10.32
CA VAL A 39 8.57 -7.17 -10.43
C VAL A 39 8.83 -6.44 -9.12
N VAL A 40 10.06 -6.48 -8.63
CA VAL A 40 10.49 -5.74 -7.45
C VAL A 40 10.54 -4.25 -7.79
N VAL A 41 9.54 -3.50 -7.32
CA VAL A 41 9.41 -2.05 -7.61
C VAL A 41 10.21 -1.18 -6.65
N ILE A 42 10.57 -1.73 -5.49
CA ILE A 42 11.48 -1.10 -4.54
C ILE A 42 12.10 -2.15 -3.60
N LYS A 43 13.38 -1.97 -3.28
CA LYS A 43 14.08 -2.67 -2.20
C LYS A 43 14.51 -1.66 -1.14
N VAL A 44 14.07 -1.87 0.10
CA VAL A 44 14.33 -0.96 1.22
C VAL A 44 15.03 -1.69 2.36
N GLY A 45 15.77 -0.96 3.18
CA GLY A 45 16.54 -1.50 4.30
C GLY A 45 15.71 -1.77 5.56
N ASP A 46 16.37 -1.64 6.70
CA ASP A 46 15.79 -1.86 8.02
C ASP A 46 14.88 -0.72 8.48
N LYS A 47 13.98 -1.02 9.43
CA LYS A 47 13.17 -0.06 10.18
C LYS A 47 12.33 0.86 9.30
N ILE A 48 11.72 0.31 8.29
CA ILE A 48 10.80 1.05 7.43
C ILE A 48 9.51 1.32 8.21
N THR A 49 9.25 2.59 8.47
CA THR A 49 8.04 3.01 9.18
C THR A 49 6.85 3.17 8.24
N THR A 50 5.65 3.16 8.80
CA THR A 50 4.43 3.49 8.04
C THR A 50 4.45 4.91 7.49
N ASP A 51 5.24 5.84 8.07
CA ASP A 51 5.48 7.17 7.51
C ASP A 51 6.43 7.16 6.32
N HIS A 52 7.42 6.27 6.29
CA HIS A 52 8.25 6.07 5.11
C HIS A 52 7.44 5.52 3.93
N ILE A 53 6.51 4.58 4.21
CA ILE A 53 5.66 3.98 3.17
C ILE A 53 4.61 5.00 2.70
N MET A 54 3.96 5.68 3.65
CA MET A 54 2.85 6.58 3.36
C MET A 54 2.95 7.83 4.22
N PRO A 55 3.58 8.90 3.74
CA PRO A 55 3.77 10.12 4.53
C PRO A 55 2.44 10.79 4.89
N ALA A 56 2.35 11.24 6.14
CA ALA A 56 1.18 11.95 6.67
C ALA A 56 1.27 13.46 6.37
N GLY A 57 1.35 14.27 7.42
CA GLY A 57 1.55 15.71 7.32
C GLY A 57 0.56 16.39 6.37
N ILE A 58 1.09 17.12 5.42
CA ILE A 58 0.32 17.88 4.42
C ILE A 58 -0.52 17.00 3.48
N HIS A 59 -0.18 15.72 3.35
CA HIS A 59 -0.84 14.77 2.46
C HIS A 59 -2.13 14.18 3.07
N LEU A 60 -2.34 14.27 4.39
CA LEU A 60 -3.55 13.75 5.06
C LEU A 60 -4.87 14.31 4.53
N LYS A 61 -4.85 15.49 3.94
CA LYS A 61 -6.03 16.08 3.27
C LYS A 61 -6.57 15.19 2.13
N HIS A 62 -5.76 14.27 1.61
CA HIS A 62 -6.10 13.35 0.53
C HIS A 62 -6.48 11.94 1.02
N ARG A 63 -6.50 11.69 2.32
CA ARG A 63 -6.73 10.34 2.89
C ARG A 63 -7.99 9.63 2.39
N SER A 64 -9.02 10.38 2.00
CA SER A 64 -10.26 9.84 1.42
C SER A 64 -10.26 9.83 -0.11
N ASN A 65 -9.10 10.11 -0.73
CA ASN A 65 -8.90 10.06 -2.19
C ASN A 65 -7.64 9.24 -2.50
N ILE A 66 -7.79 7.92 -2.49
CA ILE A 66 -6.67 6.98 -2.65
C ILE A 66 -5.89 7.21 -3.95
N PRO A 67 -6.53 7.44 -5.13
CA PRO A 67 -5.81 7.74 -6.36
C PRO A 67 -4.85 8.93 -6.27
N VAL A 68 -5.23 9.96 -5.52
CA VAL A 68 -4.37 11.14 -5.31
C VAL A 68 -3.33 10.86 -4.23
N TYR A 69 -3.73 10.21 -3.13
CA TYR A 69 -2.83 9.96 -2.01
C TYR A 69 -1.75 8.94 -2.35
N ALA A 70 -2.06 7.94 -3.18
CA ALA A 70 -1.09 6.92 -3.61
C ALA A 70 0.12 7.49 -4.37
N LYS A 71 0.02 8.69 -4.94
CA LYS A 71 1.13 9.33 -5.66
C LYS A 71 2.36 9.64 -4.80
N VAL A 72 2.19 9.70 -3.48
CA VAL A 72 3.27 10.00 -2.51
C VAL A 72 3.76 8.77 -1.73
N VAL A 73 3.34 7.56 -2.15
CA VAL A 73 3.89 6.31 -1.58
C VAL A 73 5.41 6.29 -1.78
N PHE A 74 6.15 6.03 -0.70
CA PHE A 74 7.61 6.03 -0.67
C PHE A 74 8.26 7.33 -1.18
N GLU A 75 7.58 8.48 -1.01
CA GLU A 75 8.07 9.78 -1.49
C GLU A 75 9.49 10.09 -1.01
N CYS A 76 9.85 9.70 0.23
CA CYS A 76 11.17 9.93 0.81
C CYS A 76 12.30 9.11 0.14
N PHE A 77 11.97 8.12 -0.68
CA PHE A 77 12.93 7.33 -1.46
C PHE A 77 12.97 7.73 -2.95
N ASN A 78 12.22 8.76 -3.35
CA ASN A 78 12.28 9.23 -4.72
C ASN A 78 13.57 10.00 -4.97
N GLU A 79 14.21 9.72 -6.11
CA GLU A 79 15.46 10.34 -6.55
C GLU A 79 15.19 11.31 -7.70
N ALA A 80 15.90 12.43 -7.72
CA ALA A 80 15.80 13.40 -8.80
C ALA A 80 16.20 12.77 -10.15
N GLY A 81 15.38 12.98 -11.18
CA GLY A 81 15.62 12.46 -12.53
C GLY A 81 15.22 10.98 -12.73
N ARG A 82 14.70 10.32 -11.70
CA ARG A 82 14.16 8.96 -11.78
C ARG A 82 12.63 8.99 -11.59
N PRO A 83 11.86 8.13 -12.30
CA PRO A 83 10.43 8.01 -12.03
C PRO A 83 10.17 7.70 -10.56
N THR A 84 9.12 8.31 -9.99
CA THR A 84 8.70 8.08 -8.61
C THR A 84 8.31 6.62 -8.39
N PHE A 85 8.28 6.18 -7.12
CA PHE A 85 7.75 4.85 -6.80
C PHE A 85 6.35 4.63 -7.41
N ALA A 86 5.47 5.62 -7.28
CA ALA A 86 4.10 5.51 -7.79
C ALA A 86 4.04 5.33 -9.31
N GLU A 87 4.90 6.01 -10.06
CA GLU A 87 5.01 5.86 -11.52
C GLU A 87 5.56 4.48 -11.90
N ARG A 88 6.62 4.02 -11.23
CA ARG A 88 7.21 2.68 -11.48
C ARG A 88 6.22 1.56 -11.17
N ALA A 89 5.57 1.60 -10.01
CA ALA A 89 4.59 0.60 -9.61
C ALA A 89 3.38 0.58 -10.55
N SER A 90 2.88 1.76 -10.94
CA SER A 90 1.79 1.85 -11.92
C SER A 90 2.18 1.28 -13.28
N ALA A 91 3.39 1.54 -13.77
CA ALA A 91 3.89 0.99 -15.04
C ALA A 91 3.96 -0.55 -15.01
N VAL A 92 4.40 -1.13 -13.87
CA VAL A 92 4.41 -2.59 -13.67
C VAL A 92 2.99 -3.14 -13.70
N ARG A 93 2.06 -2.55 -12.95
CA ARG A 93 0.64 -2.92 -12.97
C ARG A 93 0.04 -2.86 -14.38
N ASP A 94 0.29 -1.78 -15.10
CA ASP A 94 -0.26 -1.54 -16.44
C ASP A 94 0.35 -2.48 -17.49
N SER A 95 1.50 -3.09 -17.20
CA SER A 95 2.08 -4.20 -17.99
C SER A 95 1.45 -5.58 -17.69
N GLY A 96 0.51 -5.65 -16.75
CA GLY A 96 -0.14 -6.89 -16.32
C GLY A 96 0.63 -7.68 -15.26
N LYS A 97 1.70 -7.13 -14.70
CA LYS A 97 2.50 -7.75 -13.65
C LYS A 97 2.18 -7.15 -12.26
N ALA A 98 2.49 -7.91 -11.22
CA ALA A 98 2.35 -7.45 -9.85
C ALA A 98 3.57 -6.65 -9.38
N GLY A 99 3.34 -5.59 -8.60
CA GLY A 99 4.40 -4.93 -7.85
C GLY A 99 4.80 -5.74 -6.62
N ILE A 100 6.11 -5.87 -6.38
CA ILE A 100 6.68 -6.50 -5.20
C ILE A 100 7.50 -5.47 -4.44
N ILE A 101 7.32 -5.38 -3.12
CA ILE A 101 8.15 -4.61 -2.22
C ILE A 101 9.05 -5.58 -1.46
N VAL A 102 10.35 -5.30 -1.45
CA VAL A 102 11.33 -6.07 -0.66
C VAL A 102 11.84 -5.19 0.47
N GLY A 103 11.61 -5.62 1.71
CA GLY A 103 12.07 -4.96 2.93
C GLY A 103 13.07 -5.82 3.70
N ARG A 104 13.72 -5.22 4.69
CA ARG A 104 14.63 -5.93 5.57
C ARG A 104 14.01 -6.15 6.94
N ASP A 105 14.64 -5.79 8.02
CA ASP A 105 14.13 -5.98 9.37
C ASP A 105 13.16 -4.87 9.78
N SER A 106 12.09 -5.23 10.54
CA SER A 106 11.09 -4.29 11.08
C SER A 106 10.39 -3.44 10.00
N TYR A 107 9.81 -4.09 8.99
CA TYR A 107 9.05 -3.41 7.95
C TYR A 107 7.62 -3.06 8.44
N GLY A 108 7.20 -1.81 8.27
CA GLY A 108 5.87 -1.30 8.66
C GLY A 108 5.78 -0.86 10.12
N GLN A 109 6.90 -0.48 10.75
CA GLN A 109 6.95 0.01 12.12
C GLN A 109 6.14 1.30 12.30
N GLY A 110 5.55 1.47 13.46
CA GLY A 110 4.87 2.71 13.88
C GLY A 110 3.36 2.57 14.03
N SER A 111 2.60 3.62 13.67
CA SER A 111 1.15 3.64 13.83
C SER A 111 0.44 2.68 12.87
N SER A 112 -0.74 2.17 13.30
CA SER A 112 -1.63 1.37 12.45
C SER A 112 -2.22 2.25 11.35
N ARG A 113 -1.50 2.39 10.26
CA ARG A 113 -1.90 3.23 9.12
C ARG A 113 -2.26 2.34 7.94
N GLU A 114 -3.58 2.12 7.73
CA GLU A 114 -4.11 1.33 6.63
C GLU A 114 -3.72 1.89 5.25
N HIS A 115 -3.49 3.20 5.16
CA HIS A 115 -3.02 3.83 3.91
C HIS A 115 -1.65 3.32 3.45
N ALA A 116 -0.82 2.84 4.39
CA ALA A 116 0.45 2.19 4.07
C ALA A 116 0.28 0.80 3.42
N ALA A 117 -0.95 0.29 3.35
CA ALA A 117 -1.30 -0.93 2.63
C ALA A 117 -2.23 -0.63 1.43
N ILE A 118 -3.33 0.14 1.63
CA ILE A 118 -4.29 0.40 0.55
C ILE A 118 -3.71 1.23 -0.60
N CYS A 119 -2.79 2.18 -0.32
CA CYS A 119 -2.17 2.98 -1.38
C CYS A 119 -1.19 2.16 -2.25
N PRO A 120 -0.26 1.36 -1.69
CA PRO A 120 0.51 0.39 -2.47
C PRO A 120 -0.37 -0.60 -3.26
N MET A 121 -1.42 -1.16 -2.64
CA MET A 121 -2.39 -2.03 -3.32
C MET A 121 -2.99 -1.36 -4.56
N TYR A 122 -3.43 -0.10 -4.43
CA TYR A 122 -3.98 0.67 -5.54
C TYR A 122 -2.98 0.84 -6.70
N LEU A 123 -1.68 0.95 -6.38
CA LEU A 123 -0.60 1.03 -7.36
C LEU A 123 -0.23 -0.34 -7.98
N GLY A 124 -0.89 -1.43 -7.57
CA GLY A 124 -0.66 -2.77 -8.11
C GLY A 124 0.31 -3.64 -7.32
N VAL A 125 0.70 -3.21 -6.11
CA VAL A 125 1.50 -4.08 -5.22
C VAL A 125 0.65 -5.25 -4.73
N LYS A 126 1.18 -6.47 -4.85
CA LYS A 126 0.54 -7.71 -4.41
C LYS A 126 1.34 -8.49 -3.38
N VAL A 127 2.63 -8.22 -3.25
CA VAL A 127 3.52 -8.91 -2.32
C VAL A 127 4.41 -7.92 -1.59
N VAL A 128 4.57 -8.13 -0.31
CA VAL A 128 5.63 -7.54 0.52
C VAL A 128 6.45 -8.70 1.09
N ALA A 129 7.72 -8.81 0.71
CA ALA A 129 8.66 -9.78 1.26
C ALA A 129 9.69 -9.06 2.14
N ALA A 130 9.87 -9.49 3.39
CA ALA A 130 10.82 -8.87 4.31
C ALA A 130 11.45 -9.90 5.26
N LEU A 131 12.52 -9.54 5.95
CA LEU A 131 13.09 -10.37 7.03
C LEU A 131 12.15 -10.41 8.23
N ALA A 132 11.50 -9.28 8.55
CA ALA A 132 10.46 -9.20 9.57
C ALA A 132 9.45 -8.10 9.21
N ILE A 133 8.17 -8.38 9.39
CA ILE A 133 7.07 -7.45 9.16
C ILE A 133 6.35 -7.21 10.48
N GLU A 134 6.10 -5.95 10.79
CA GLU A 134 5.39 -5.57 12.01
C GLU A 134 3.96 -6.13 12.02
N ARG A 135 3.54 -6.70 13.15
CA ARG A 135 2.29 -7.45 13.29
C ARG A 135 1.05 -6.70 12.80
N ILE A 136 0.90 -5.44 13.18
CA ILE A 136 -0.26 -4.62 12.79
C ILE A 136 -0.22 -4.33 11.28
N HIS A 137 0.97 -4.05 10.75
CA HIS A 137 1.14 -3.79 9.33
C HIS A 137 0.87 -5.04 8.48
N SER A 138 1.34 -6.21 8.93
CA SER A 138 1.03 -7.50 8.30
C SER A 138 -0.48 -7.74 8.20
N ALA A 139 -1.23 -7.47 9.28
CA ALA A 139 -2.69 -7.57 9.26
C ALA A 139 -3.32 -6.60 8.26
N ASN A 140 -2.81 -5.36 8.16
CA ASN A 140 -3.28 -4.39 7.17
C ASN A 140 -2.98 -4.84 5.73
N LEU A 141 -1.80 -5.39 5.47
CA LEU A 141 -1.46 -5.94 4.15
C LEU A 141 -2.47 -7.00 3.72
N VAL A 142 -2.73 -7.99 4.59
CA VAL A 142 -3.72 -9.06 4.34
C VAL A 142 -5.12 -8.49 4.08
N ASN A 143 -5.56 -7.53 4.90
CA ASN A 143 -6.87 -6.90 4.75
C ASN A 143 -7.07 -6.21 3.39
N PHE A 144 -6.00 -5.73 2.77
CA PHE A 144 -6.03 -5.11 1.44
C PHE A 144 -5.55 -6.04 0.32
N GLY A 145 -5.42 -7.35 0.58
CA GLY A 145 -5.07 -8.36 -0.43
C GLY A 145 -3.64 -8.22 -0.95
N ILE A 146 -2.72 -7.82 -0.07
CA ILE A 146 -1.27 -7.91 -0.28
C ILE A 146 -0.75 -9.06 0.56
N VAL A 147 0.01 -9.97 -0.03
CA VAL A 147 0.59 -11.13 0.64
C VAL A 147 1.85 -10.71 1.40
N PRO A 148 1.86 -10.78 2.74
CA PRO A 148 3.07 -10.58 3.53
C PRO A 148 3.88 -11.89 3.57
N LEU A 149 5.12 -11.86 3.12
CA LEU A 149 6.06 -12.99 3.13
C LEU A 149 7.27 -12.67 4.00
N VAL A 150 7.79 -13.69 4.66
CA VAL A 150 9.04 -13.61 5.41
C VAL A 150 10.06 -14.54 4.75
N PHE A 151 11.27 -14.04 4.55
CA PHE A 151 12.35 -14.84 3.99
C PHE A 151 12.66 -16.05 4.88
N ALA A 152 12.63 -17.24 4.31
CA ALA A 152 13.03 -18.46 5.02
C ALA A 152 14.54 -18.47 5.33
N ASN A 153 15.35 -17.95 4.41
CA ASN A 153 16.77 -17.72 4.59
C ASN A 153 17.06 -16.21 4.49
N PRO A 154 17.55 -15.55 5.55
CA PRO A 154 17.85 -14.12 5.52
C PRO A 154 18.83 -13.69 4.43
N ALA A 155 19.73 -14.57 3.99
CA ALA A 155 20.69 -14.27 2.94
C ALA A 155 20.03 -14.06 1.56
N ASP A 156 18.82 -14.57 1.35
CA ASP A 156 18.10 -14.41 0.09
C ASP A 156 17.70 -12.94 -0.16
N TYR A 157 17.55 -12.14 0.92
CA TYR A 157 17.34 -10.71 0.77
C TYR A 157 18.46 -10.04 -0.05
N ASP A 158 19.72 -10.43 0.18
CA ASP A 158 20.87 -9.80 -0.49
C ASP A 158 20.93 -10.16 -1.98
N SER A 159 20.34 -11.31 -2.37
CA SER A 159 20.35 -11.81 -3.75
C SER A 159 19.29 -11.16 -4.65
N ILE A 160 18.29 -10.48 -4.07
CA ILE A 160 17.20 -9.85 -4.81
C ILE A 160 17.49 -8.36 -4.98
N GLY A 161 17.36 -7.84 -6.22
CA GLY A 161 17.50 -6.43 -6.57
C GLY A 161 16.21 -5.75 -6.99
N GLU A 162 16.21 -4.41 -7.09
CA GLU A 162 15.14 -3.71 -7.80
C GLU A 162 15.09 -4.13 -9.27
N ASN A 163 13.89 -4.20 -9.82
CA ASN A 163 13.55 -4.65 -11.17
C ASN A 163 13.71 -6.16 -11.41
N ASP A 164 14.10 -6.95 -10.42
CA ASP A 164 14.08 -8.41 -10.55
C ASP A 164 12.66 -8.91 -10.72
N SER A 165 12.49 -9.92 -11.57
CA SER A 165 11.22 -10.63 -11.75
C SER A 165 11.19 -11.84 -10.83
N LEU A 166 10.09 -11.97 -10.07
CA LEU A 166 9.85 -13.08 -9.16
C LEU A 166 8.51 -13.73 -9.51
N VAL A 167 8.48 -15.07 -9.53
CA VAL A 167 7.26 -15.84 -9.75
C VAL A 167 6.91 -16.59 -8.46
N PHE A 168 5.66 -16.47 -8.04
CA PHE A 168 5.13 -17.16 -6.88
C PHE A 168 4.11 -18.19 -7.36
N HIS A 169 4.25 -19.43 -6.92
CA HIS A 169 3.33 -20.52 -7.20
C HIS A 169 2.55 -20.87 -5.94
N SER A 170 1.28 -21.17 -6.09
CA SER A 170 0.39 -21.65 -5.01
C SER A 170 0.28 -20.64 -3.84
N LEU A 171 -0.06 -19.39 -4.15
CA LEU A 171 -0.32 -18.33 -3.15
C LEU A 171 -1.66 -18.52 -2.43
#